data_77aad479cf871b3db7788ac12d785ccd
#
_entry.id   77aad479cf871b3db7788ac12d785ccd
#
_cell.length_a   1.000
_cell.length_b   1.000
_cell.length_c   1.000
_cell.angle_alpha   90.00
_cell.angle_beta   90.00
_cell.angle_gamma   90.00
#
_symmetry.space_group_name_H-M   'P 1'
#
loop_
_entity.id
_entity.type
_entity.pdbx_description
1 polymer ?
#
loop_
_entity_poly.entity_id
_entity_poly.type
_entity_poly.pdbx_seq_one_letter_code
_entity_poly.pdbx_strand_id
1 'polypeptide(L)'
;LRTVFQAAVSLEAKACAVVDSDLRSIEPSWMDLLLSPVLREDFDFVAPLYHRHKYDGTITNSIVYPLTRSLYGQRVRQPIGGDFGFSGGLARHYLEQDVWESDVARFGIDIWMTTTAIIDGFKICQAFLGAKIHDAKDPSQDLSHMLHQVVSSVFSQMESREDAWNSIMGSLPVALFGMEHAVGMEPIRVDPDRMVRLFLTGLQELATIWEQVLRPEVFSQLRLLAVDPPAAFRFPAVLWIRILHDFAVAFHRRMIDREHLLQSLTPLYLGRL
;
A
#
# COMPACT_ATOMS: atom_id res chain seq x y z
N LEU A 1 -11.57 -8.91 -9.44
CA LEU A 1 -12.23 -7.59 -9.54
C LEU A 1 -12.70 -7.26 -10.97
N ARG A 2 -11.96 -7.59 -12.06
CA ARG A 2 -12.42 -7.34 -13.44
C ARG A 2 -13.87 -7.81 -13.68
N THR A 3 -14.22 -9.03 -13.25
CA THR A 3 -15.58 -9.57 -13.37
C THR A 3 -16.59 -8.75 -12.54
N VAL A 4 -16.20 -8.24 -11.38
CA VAL A 4 -17.07 -7.37 -10.56
C VAL A 4 -17.37 -6.07 -11.29
N PHE A 5 -16.36 -5.43 -11.89
CA PHE A 5 -16.57 -4.23 -12.70
C PHE A 5 -17.44 -4.49 -13.93
N GLN A 6 -17.23 -5.63 -14.62
CA GLN A 6 -18.08 -6.05 -15.74
C GLN A 6 -19.55 -6.20 -15.30
N ALA A 7 -19.78 -6.84 -14.16
CA ALA A 7 -21.12 -7.00 -13.61
C ALA A 7 -21.73 -5.63 -13.23
N ALA A 8 -20.95 -4.74 -12.60
CA ALA A 8 -21.40 -3.40 -12.25
C ALA A 8 -21.87 -2.59 -13.49
N VAL A 9 -21.07 -2.64 -14.56
CA VAL A 9 -21.40 -1.95 -15.81
C VAL A 9 -22.61 -2.59 -16.49
N SER A 10 -22.68 -3.94 -16.54
CA SER A 10 -23.80 -4.65 -17.18
C SER A 10 -25.15 -4.44 -16.46
N LEU A 11 -25.09 -4.23 -15.15
CA LEU A 11 -26.26 -3.96 -14.31
C LEU A 11 -26.60 -2.46 -14.22
N GLU A 12 -25.83 -1.61 -14.89
CA GLU A 12 -25.95 -0.14 -14.80
C GLU A 12 -25.93 0.34 -13.33
N ALA A 13 -25.10 -0.30 -12.50
CA ALA A 13 -25.04 -0.01 -11.09
C ALA A 13 -24.57 1.44 -10.86
N LYS A 14 -25.29 2.19 -10.03
CA LYS A 14 -24.91 3.57 -9.66
C LYS A 14 -23.73 3.60 -8.72
N ALA A 15 -23.70 2.65 -7.77
CA ALA A 15 -22.62 2.47 -6.80
C ALA A 15 -22.39 0.98 -6.54
N CYS A 16 -21.16 0.64 -6.22
CA CYS A 16 -20.73 -0.71 -5.87
C CYS A 16 -19.83 -0.66 -4.65
N ALA A 17 -19.85 -1.73 -3.86
CA ALA A 17 -18.87 -1.95 -2.80
C ALA A 17 -18.21 -3.32 -2.99
N VAL A 18 -16.94 -3.39 -2.68
CA VAL A 18 -16.16 -4.62 -2.54
C VAL A 18 -15.62 -4.69 -1.12
N VAL A 19 -15.56 -5.88 -0.57
CA VAL A 19 -15.03 -6.14 0.75
C VAL A 19 -14.23 -7.44 0.73
N ASP A 20 -13.19 -7.50 1.57
CA ASP A 20 -12.38 -8.72 1.71
C ASP A 20 -13.24 -9.85 2.28
N SER A 21 -13.07 -11.07 1.76
CA SER A 21 -13.90 -12.23 2.13
C SER A 21 -13.51 -12.90 3.45
N ASP A 22 -12.37 -12.53 4.02
CA ASP A 22 -11.83 -13.08 5.27
C ASP A 22 -12.06 -12.19 6.50
N LEU A 23 -12.92 -11.16 6.36
CA LEU A 23 -13.24 -10.24 7.45
C LEU A 23 -14.12 -10.87 8.50
N ARG A 24 -13.77 -10.64 9.79
CA ARG A 24 -14.56 -11.00 10.96
C ARG A 24 -15.25 -9.79 11.59
N SER A 25 -14.86 -8.58 11.19
CA SER A 25 -15.35 -7.31 11.76
C SER A 25 -16.38 -6.60 10.88
N ILE A 26 -16.78 -7.19 9.76
CA ILE A 26 -17.75 -6.56 8.88
C ILE A 26 -19.11 -6.37 9.56
N GLU A 27 -19.68 -5.18 9.43
CA GLU A 27 -21.00 -4.81 9.94
C GLU A 27 -21.89 -4.26 8.82
N PRO A 28 -23.23 -4.36 8.95
CA PRO A 28 -24.14 -3.81 7.95
C PRO A 28 -23.93 -2.32 7.68
N SER A 29 -23.51 -1.55 8.69
CA SER A 29 -23.16 -0.12 8.59
C SER A 29 -22.06 0.19 7.57
N TRP A 30 -21.17 -0.76 7.29
CA TRP A 30 -20.13 -0.59 6.29
C TRP A 30 -20.72 -0.35 4.90
N MET A 31 -21.83 -1.03 4.55
CA MET A 31 -22.47 -0.86 3.26
C MET A 31 -22.99 0.57 3.10
N ASP A 32 -23.62 1.13 4.13
CA ASP A 32 -24.07 2.53 4.10
C ASP A 32 -22.88 3.49 3.99
N LEU A 33 -21.80 3.26 4.73
CA LEU A 33 -20.63 4.12 4.73
C LEU A 33 -19.83 4.05 3.41
N LEU A 34 -19.80 2.91 2.74
CA LEU A 34 -19.13 2.75 1.44
C LEU A 34 -19.98 3.22 0.25
N LEU A 35 -21.31 3.11 0.34
CA LEU A 35 -22.20 3.41 -0.80
C LEU A 35 -22.83 4.80 -0.74
N SER A 36 -23.17 5.32 0.46
CA SER A 36 -23.85 6.60 0.58
C SER A 36 -23.06 7.78 0.04
N PRO A 37 -21.72 7.89 0.22
CA PRO A 37 -20.97 8.99 -0.38
C PRO A 37 -21.07 9.03 -1.91
N VAL A 38 -21.12 7.86 -2.54
CA VAL A 38 -21.31 7.75 -3.99
C VAL A 38 -22.73 8.09 -4.40
N LEU A 39 -23.73 7.59 -3.67
CA LEU A 39 -25.14 7.72 -4.05
C LEU A 39 -25.73 9.09 -3.76
N ARG A 40 -25.20 9.84 -2.78
CA ARG A 40 -25.82 11.06 -2.23
C ARG A 40 -24.93 12.29 -2.26
N GLU A 41 -23.59 12.12 -2.27
CA GLU A 41 -22.62 13.21 -2.06
C GLU A 41 -21.68 13.40 -3.27
N ASP A 42 -22.00 12.75 -4.39
CA ASP A 42 -21.27 12.90 -5.67
C ASP A 42 -19.77 12.54 -5.57
N PHE A 43 -19.41 11.55 -4.75
CA PHE A 43 -18.09 10.95 -4.74
C PHE A 43 -18.04 9.75 -5.69
N ASP A 44 -16.83 9.47 -6.22
CA ASP A 44 -16.62 8.36 -7.13
C ASP A 44 -15.90 7.18 -6.47
N PHE A 45 -15.07 7.47 -5.47
CA PHE A 45 -14.28 6.45 -4.78
C PHE A 45 -14.26 6.69 -3.27
N VAL A 46 -14.56 5.63 -2.53
CA VAL A 46 -14.57 5.62 -1.07
C VAL A 46 -13.52 4.62 -0.58
N ALA A 47 -12.41 5.12 -0.04
CA ALA A 47 -11.41 4.29 0.59
C ALA A 47 -11.75 4.06 2.07
N PRO A 48 -11.40 2.90 2.64
CA PRO A 48 -11.65 2.66 4.06
C PRO A 48 -10.69 3.45 4.95
N LEU A 49 -11.13 3.74 6.16
CA LEU A 49 -10.29 4.15 7.27
C LEU A 49 -10.57 3.22 8.45
N TYR A 50 -9.50 2.55 8.94
CA TYR A 50 -9.59 1.62 10.07
C TYR A 50 -8.65 1.99 11.19
N HIS A 51 -9.01 1.63 12.40
CA HIS A 51 -8.04 1.39 13.45
C HIS A 51 -7.47 -0.03 13.30
N ARG A 52 -6.14 -0.12 13.28
CA ARG A 52 -5.40 -1.37 13.11
C ARG A 52 -4.27 -1.48 14.14
N HIS A 53 -3.93 -2.70 14.51
CA HIS A 53 -2.74 -2.94 15.33
C HIS A 53 -1.48 -2.44 14.60
N LYS A 54 -0.46 -1.96 15.35
CA LYS A 54 0.77 -1.39 14.76
C LYS A 54 1.51 -2.32 13.78
N TYR A 55 1.39 -3.63 13.97
CA TYR A 55 1.95 -4.65 13.10
C TYR A 55 0.94 -5.17 12.05
N ASP A 56 -0.23 -4.59 11.94
CA ASP A 56 -1.17 -4.83 10.88
C ASP A 56 -1.13 -3.70 9.85
N GLY A 57 -1.27 -4.04 8.56
CA GLY A 57 -1.15 -3.07 7.48
C GLY A 57 0.24 -2.43 7.36
N THR A 58 1.29 -3.16 7.70
CA THR A 58 2.66 -2.65 7.74
C THR A 58 3.17 -2.19 6.37
N ILE A 59 2.78 -2.85 5.27
CA ILE A 59 3.08 -2.40 3.90
C ILE A 59 2.41 -1.05 3.63
N THR A 60 1.13 -0.91 4.02
CA THR A 60 0.41 0.37 3.93
C THR A 60 1.14 1.47 4.70
N ASN A 61 1.49 1.21 5.96
CA ASN A 61 2.02 2.22 6.87
C ASN A 61 3.44 2.66 6.52
N SER A 62 4.29 1.72 6.09
CA SER A 62 5.72 1.99 5.87
C SER A 62 6.08 2.33 4.42
N ILE A 63 5.23 1.99 3.45
CA ILE A 63 5.54 2.16 2.03
C ILE A 63 4.40 2.88 1.30
N VAL A 64 3.20 2.27 1.23
CA VAL A 64 2.20 2.69 0.27
C VAL A 64 1.59 4.04 0.62
N TYR A 65 1.14 4.24 1.87
CA TYR A 65 0.57 5.52 2.28
C TYR A 65 1.58 6.69 2.18
N PRO A 66 2.84 6.57 2.68
CA PRO A 66 3.82 7.63 2.50
C PRO A 66 4.08 7.99 1.03
N LEU A 67 4.22 7.00 0.16
CA LEU A 67 4.46 7.22 -1.27
C LEU A 67 3.24 7.83 -1.95
N THR A 68 2.04 7.26 -1.77
CA THR A 68 0.80 7.77 -2.37
C THR A 68 0.54 9.22 -1.96
N ARG A 69 0.71 9.52 -0.66
CA ARG A 69 0.56 10.87 -0.13
C ARG A 69 1.53 11.87 -0.75
N SER A 70 2.80 11.49 -0.90
CA SER A 70 3.82 12.39 -1.45
C SER A 70 3.75 12.53 -2.96
N LEU A 71 3.41 11.48 -3.68
CA LEU A 71 3.35 11.46 -5.14
C LEU A 71 2.08 12.11 -5.67
N TYR A 72 0.94 11.85 -5.05
CA TYR A 72 -0.36 12.25 -5.60
C TYR A 72 -1.10 13.30 -4.76
N GLY A 73 -0.49 13.76 -3.68
CA GLY A 73 -0.97 14.92 -2.93
C GLY A 73 -2.26 14.71 -2.15
N GLN A 74 -2.74 13.46 -2.00
CA GLN A 74 -3.97 13.13 -1.27
C GLN A 74 -3.71 12.24 -0.06
N ARG A 75 -4.36 12.55 1.07
CA ARG A 75 -4.19 11.82 2.33
C ARG A 75 -5.19 10.68 2.46
N VAL A 76 -5.20 9.76 1.51
CA VAL A 76 -5.94 8.50 1.62
C VAL A 76 -5.14 7.57 2.51
N ARG A 77 -5.60 7.36 3.76
CA ARG A 77 -4.80 6.70 4.81
C ARG A 77 -4.54 5.22 4.53
N GLN A 78 -5.49 4.56 3.88
CA GLN A 78 -5.40 3.13 3.56
C GLN A 78 -5.70 2.88 2.08
N PRO A 79 -4.75 3.23 1.20
CA PRO A 79 -4.94 3.14 -0.24
C PRO A 79 -4.94 1.69 -0.77
N ILE A 80 -4.60 0.71 0.08
CA ILE A 80 -4.70 -0.74 -0.17
C ILE A 80 -5.52 -1.39 0.95
N GLY A 81 -6.72 -0.87 1.14
CA GLY A 81 -7.57 -1.29 2.26
C GLY A 81 -8.39 -2.57 2.02
N GLY A 82 -8.55 -3.00 0.77
CA GLY A 82 -9.33 -4.16 0.39
C GLY A 82 -10.85 -3.91 0.32
N ASP A 83 -11.33 -2.89 1.03
CA ASP A 83 -12.76 -2.61 1.17
C ASP A 83 -13.05 -1.24 0.57
N PHE A 84 -13.70 -1.19 -0.58
CA PHE A 84 -13.89 0.06 -1.32
C PHE A 84 -15.33 0.24 -1.77
N GLY A 85 -15.81 1.50 -1.74
CA GLY A 85 -16.99 1.93 -2.48
C GLY A 85 -16.57 2.63 -3.77
N PHE A 86 -17.33 2.49 -4.86
CA PHE A 86 -17.04 3.18 -6.11
C PHE A 86 -18.26 3.38 -6.98
N SER A 87 -18.24 4.42 -7.83
CA SER A 87 -19.32 4.72 -8.79
C SER A 87 -19.30 3.74 -9.98
N GLY A 88 -20.46 3.55 -10.62
CA GLY A 88 -20.53 2.80 -11.87
C GLY A 88 -19.73 3.44 -13.00
N GLY A 89 -19.57 4.77 -12.97
CA GLY A 89 -18.70 5.52 -13.89
C GLY A 89 -17.23 5.12 -13.70
N LEU A 90 -16.76 5.07 -12.47
CA LEU A 90 -15.41 4.65 -12.16
C LEU A 90 -15.17 3.16 -12.48
N ALA A 91 -16.17 2.28 -12.23
CA ALA A 91 -16.08 0.88 -12.63
C ALA A 91 -15.86 0.70 -14.15
N ARG A 92 -16.56 1.49 -14.96
CA ARG A 92 -16.38 1.52 -16.43
C ARG A 92 -14.99 2.01 -16.79
N HIS A 93 -14.54 3.10 -16.20
CA HIS A 93 -13.21 3.65 -16.41
C HIS A 93 -12.10 2.63 -16.11
N TYR A 94 -12.21 1.86 -15.01
CA TYR A 94 -11.28 0.78 -14.68
C TYR A 94 -11.24 -0.33 -15.72
N LEU A 95 -12.40 -0.70 -16.32
CA LEU A 95 -12.46 -1.72 -17.36
C LEU A 95 -11.76 -1.32 -18.66
N GLU A 96 -11.73 -0.04 -18.97
CA GLU A 96 -11.13 0.52 -20.17
C GLU A 96 -9.60 0.53 -20.12
N GLN A 97 -9.01 0.30 -18.92
CA GLN A 97 -7.57 0.28 -18.75
C GLN A 97 -6.95 -1.06 -19.16
N ASP A 98 -5.81 -1.00 -19.83
CA ASP A 98 -5.04 -2.20 -20.27
C ASP A 98 -4.05 -2.65 -19.19
N VAL A 99 -4.57 -3.20 -18.09
CA VAL A 99 -3.76 -3.61 -16.92
C VAL A 99 -4.02 -5.05 -16.47
N TRP A 100 -4.98 -5.72 -17.08
CA TRP A 100 -5.53 -6.98 -16.57
C TRP A 100 -4.62 -8.18 -16.72
N GLU A 101 -3.56 -8.09 -17.51
CA GLU A 101 -2.53 -9.13 -17.69
C GLU A 101 -1.23 -8.80 -16.91
N SER A 102 -1.26 -7.77 -16.03
CA SER A 102 -0.12 -7.32 -15.25
C SER A 102 -0.26 -7.71 -13.76
N ASP A 103 0.72 -7.32 -12.93
CA ASP A 103 0.67 -7.48 -11.46
C ASP A 103 -0.51 -6.75 -10.81
N VAL A 104 -1.11 -5.77 -11.51
CA VAL A 104 -2.35 -5.11 -11.09
C VAL A 104 -3.48 -6.13 -10.90
N ALA A 105 -3.58 -7.16 -11.73
CA ALA A 105 -4.61 -8.20 -11.61
C ALA A 105 -4.45 -9.11 -10.37
N ARG A 106 -3.43 -8.89 -9.55
CA ARG A 106 -3.09 -9.63 -8.34
C ARG A 106 -3.19 -8.72 -7.10
N PHE A 107 -2.22 -8.75 -6.19
CA PHE A 107 -2.20 -7.88 -4.99
C PHE A 107 -1.95 -6.39 -5.29
N GLY A 108 -1.59 -6.03 -6.53
CA GLY A 108 -1.46 -4.64 -6.98
C GLY A 108 -2.77 -3.93 -7.28
N ILE A 109 -3.93 -4.62 -7.25
CA ILE A 109 -5.21 -4.06 -7.68
C ILE A 109 -5.68 -2.90 -6.80
N ASP A 110 -5.53 -3.00 -5.51
CA ASP A 110 -6.01 -1.98 -4.57
C ASP A 110 -5.30 -0.64 -4.77
N ILE A 111 -3.96 -0.68 -4.83
CA ILE A 111 -3.19 0.55 -5.04
C ILE A 111 -3.47 1.14 -6.42
N TRP A 112 -3.61 0.30 -7.44
CA TRP A 112 -3.96 0.75 -8.77
C TRP A 112 -5.33 1.41 -8.83
N MET A 113 -6.36 0.85 -8.19
CA MET A 113 -7.68 1.47 -8.10
C MET A 113 -7.61 2.85 -7.45
N THR A 114 -6.97 2.93 -6.29
CA THR A 114 -6.87 4.19 -5.54
C THR A 114 -6.11 5.26 -6.32
N THR A 115 -4.94 4.91 -6.87
CA THR A 115 -4.11 5.90 -7.57
C THR A 115 -4.69 6.29 -8.91
N THR A 116 -5.30 5.38 -9.66
CA THR A 116 -6.02 5.70 -10.89
C THR A 116 -7.16 6.67 -10.62
N ALA A 117 -7.97 6.42 -9.58
CA ALA A 117 -9.04 7.35 -9.20
C ALA A 117 -8.49 8.75 -8.84
N ILE A 118 -7.36 8.84 -8.12
CA ILE A 118 -6.72 10.11 -7.79
C ILE A 118 -6.22 10.83 -9.04
N ILE A 119 -5.43 10.12 -9.86
CA ILE A 119 -4.71 10.70 -11.01
C ILE A 119 -5.68 11.16 -12.09
N ASP A 120 -6.73 10.37 -12.34
CA ASP A 120 -7.70 10.66 -13.39
C ASP A 120 -8.83 11.62 -12.93
N GLY A 121 -8.66 12.22 -11.73
CA GLY A 121 -9.47 13.34 -11.25
C GLY A 121 -10.85 12.96 -10.71
N PHE A 122 -11.07 11.70 -10.34
CA PHE A 122 -12.28 11.27 -9.67
C PHE A 122 -12.37 11.83 -8.23
N LYS A 123 -13.56 12.09 -7.74
CA LYS A 123 -13.79 12.59 -6.39
C LYS A 123 -13.64 11.49 -5.36
N ILE A 124 -12.69 11.66 -4.44
CA ILE A 124 -12.31 10.64 -3.46
C ILE A 124 -12.65 11.09 -2.05
N CYS A 125 -13.14 10.15 -1.25
CA CYS A 125 -13.30 10.30 0.19
C CYS A 125 -12.84 9.06 0.94
N GLN A 126 -12.92 9.10 2.25
CA GLN A 126 -12.72 7.97 3.14
C GLN A 126 -13.96 7.71 3.97
N ALA A 127 -14.15 6.45 4.39
CA ALA A 127 -15.18 6.04 5.33
C ALA A 127 -14.55 5.35 6.54
N PHE A 128 -14.86 5.83 7.75
CA PHE A 128 -14.41 5.17 8.97
C PHE A 128 -15.25 3.92 9.23
N LEU A 129 -14.61 2.76 9.11
CA LEU A 129 -15.24 1.45 9.20
C LEU A 129 -14.92 0.72 10.53
N GLY A 130 -14.38 1.43 11.52
CA GLY A 130 -14.05 0.85 12.82
C GLY A 130 -12.73 0.08 12.83
N ALA A 131 -12.72 -1.15 13.38
CA ALA A 131 -11.56 -2.03 13.36
C ALA A 131 -11.60 -2.97 12.15
N LYS A 132 -10.46 -3.19 11.50
CA LYS A 132 -10.31 -4.29 10.56
C LYS A 132 -9.76 -5.52 11.29
N ILE A 133 -10.57 -6.56 11.39
CA ILE A 133 -10.21 -7.83 12.03
C ILE A 133 -10.34 -8.94 10.99
N HIS A 134 -9.23 -9.59 10.71
CA HIS A 134 -9.11 -10.77 9.85
C HIS A 134 -8.06 -11.71 10.46
N ASP A 135 -7.86 -12.87 9.88
CA ASP A 135 -6.82 -13.76 10.35
C ASP A 135 -5.44 -13.11 10.15
N ALA A 136 -4.78 -12.85 11.27
CA ALA A 136 -3.51 -12.12 11.28
C ALA A 136 -2.42 -12.91 10.55
N LYS A 137 -1.72 -12.24 9.63
CA LYS A 137 -0.54 -12.79 8.96
C LYS A 137 0.71 -12.29 9.69
N ASP A 138 1.63 -13.20 10.01
CA ASP A 138 2.93 -12.83 10.56
C ASP A 138 3.79 -12.14 9.48
N PRO A 139 4.15 -10.85 9.66
CA PRO A 139 4.97 -10.15 8.68
C PRO A 139 6.30 -10.84 8.35
N SER A 140 6.86 -11.60 9.30
CA SER A 140 8.13 -12.30 9.12
C SER A 140 8.04 -13.58 8.28
N GLN A 141 6.83 -14.06 7.97
CA GLN A 141 6.62 -15.34 7.28
C GLN A 141 5.84 -15.19 5.97
N ASP A 142 4.77 -14.41 5.96
CA ASP A 142 3.72 -14.51 4.95
C ASP A 142 3.59 -13.31 4.01
N LEU A 143 4.30 -12.19 4.27
CA LEU A 143 4.07 -10.95 3.52
C LEU A 143 5.01 -10.69 2.35
N SER A 144 6.07 -11.50 2.15
CA SER A 144 7.07 -11.24 1.11
C SER A 144 6.45 -11.16 -0.29
N HIS A 145 5.64 -12.13 -0.64
CA HIS A 145 4.99 -12.17 -1.96
C HIS A 145 4.03 -10.98 -2.19
N MET A 146 3.22 -10.64 -1.18
CA MET A 146 2.35 -9.47 -1.23
C MET A 146 3.17 -8.17 -1.32
N LEU A 147 4.25 -8.05 -0.52
CA LEU A 147 5.16 -6.93 -0.56
C LEU A 147 5.69 -6.68 -1.98
N HIS A 148 6.20 -7.75 -2.63
CA HIS A 148 6.77 -7.64 -3.98
C HIS A 148 5.72 -7.15 -4.99
N GLN A 149 4.52 -7.72 -5.00
CA GLN A 149 3.48 -7.35 -5.96
C GLN A 149 2.95 -5.94 -5.73
N VAL A 150 2.74 -5.54 -4.46
CA VAL A 150 2.30 -4.19 -4.14
C VAL A 150 3.36 -3.17 -4.52
N VAL A 151 4.64 -3.40 -4.15
CA VAL A 151 5.73 -2.46 -4.48
C VAL A 151 5.99 -2.41 -5.98
N SER A 152 5.92 -3.56 -6.69
CA SER A 152 5.98 -3.61 -8.16
C SER A 152 4.91 -2.71 -8.79
N SER A 153 3.67 -2.82 -8.32
CA SER A 153 2.58 -1.97 -8.80
C SER A 153 2.81 -0.49 -8.51
N VAL A 154 3.27 -0.13 -7.30
CA VAL A 154 3.57 1.26 -6.95
C VAL A 154 4.65 1.83 -7.87
N PHE A 155 5.77 1.13 -8.04
CA PHE A 155 6.88 1.61 -8.88
C PHE A 155 6.52 1.66 -10.36
N SER A 156 5.74 0.70 -10.86
CA SER A 156 5.25 0.70 -12.24
C SER A 156 4.33 1.90 -12.51
N GLN A 157 3.47 2.26 -11.55
CA GLN A 157 2.62 3.45 -11.67
C GLN A 157 3.43 4.74 -11.58
N MET A 158 4.47 4.79 -10.75
CA MET A 158 5.40 5.93 -10.73
C MET A 158 6.04 6.15 -12.11
N GLU A 159 6.44 5.06 -12.80
CA GLU A 159 7.01 5.15 -14.14
C GLU A 159 5.99 5.62 -15.19
N SER A 160 4.80 5.01 -15.20
CA SER A 160 3.80 5.25 -16.26
C SER A 160 3.05 6.56 -16.10
N ARG A 161 3.08 7.18 -14.91
CA ARG A 161 2.30 8.38 -14.57
C ARG A 161 3.20 9.49 -13.99
N GLU A 162 4.41 9.63 -14.54
CA GLU A 162 5.40 10.63 -14.08
C GLU A 162 4.86 12.06 -14.14
N ASP A 163 4.11 12.39 -15.16
CA ASP A 163 3.45 13.69 -15.34
C ASP A 163 2.49 14.04 -14.21
N ALA A 164 1.85 13.04 -13.61
CA ALA A 164 0.86 13.24 -12.55
C ALA A 164 1.48 13.67 -11.21
N TRP A 165 2.71 13.26 -10.90
CA TRP A 165 3.31 13.54 -9.60
C TRP A 165 4.43 14.59 -9.60
N ASN A 166 5.00 14.92 -10.73
CA ASN A 166 6.09 15.90 -10.82
C ASN A 166 5.72 17.31 -10.35
N SER A 167 4.44 17.68 -10.39
CA SER A 167 3.94 19.00 -9.98
C SER A 167 3.43 19.03 -8.53
N ILE A 168 3.43 17.91 -7.81
CA ILE A 168 2.87 17.82 -6.47
C ILE A 168 3.82 18.43 -5.44
N MET A 169 3.39 19.53 -4.80
CA MET A 169 4.19 20.27 -3.81
C MET A 169 3.75 20.02 -2.36
N GLY A 170 2.68 19.24 -2.14
CA GLY A 170 2.16 18.98 -0.80
C GLY A 170 0.99 18.02 -0.83
N SER A 171 0.34 17.82 0.32
CA SER A 171 -0.80 16.90 0.41
C SER A 171 -1.96 17.51 1.20
N LEU A 172 -3.17 17.26 0.71
CA LEU A 172 -4.42 17.70 1.31
C LEU A 172 -5.20 16.52 1.92
N PRO A 173 -5.95 16.75 3.01
CA PRO A 173 -6.88 15.74 3.52
C PRO A 173 -8.01 15.52 2.49
N VAL A 174 -8.55 14.32 2.45
CA VAL A 174 -9.80 14.00 1.75
C VAL A 174 -10.95 14.01 2.74
N ALA A 175 -12.20 14.16 2.25
CA ALA A 175 -13.38 14.09 3.09
C ALA A 175 -13.43 12.74 3.83
N LEU A 176 -13.99 12.76 5.06
CA LEU A 176 -14.16 11.58 5.89
C LEU A 176 -15.64 11.43 6.26
N PHE A 177 -16.20 10.26 5.99
CA PHE A 177 -17.54 9.86 6.38
C PHE A 177 -17.49 8.88 7.57
N GLY A 178 -18.52 8.92 8.40
CA GLY A 178 -18.55 8.18 9.66
C GLY A 178 -17.85 8.94 10.80
N MET A 179 -18.21 8.60 12.02
CA MET A 179 -17.63 9.21 13.21
C MET A 179 -16.52 8.31 13.75
N GLU A 180 -15.31 8.83 13.77
CA GLU A 180 -14.16 8.12 14.32
C GLU A 180 -14.34 7.93 15.84
N HIS A 181 -14.20 6.70 16.32
CA HIS A 181 -14.35 6.33 17.72
C HIS A 181 -13.34 5.24 18.11
N ALA A 182 -13.09 5.08 19.40
CA ALA A 182 -12.21 4.04 19.89
C ALA A 182 -12.82 2.65 19.64
N VAL A 183 -12.04 1.74 19.07
CA VAL A 183 -12.43 0.36 18.80
C VAL A 183 -11.45 -0.61 19.45
N GLY A 184 -11.93 -1.78 19.85
CA GLY A 184 -11.08 -2.87 20.31
C GLY A 184 -10.22 -3.40 19.16
N MET A 185 -8.94 -3.69 19.46
CA MET A 185 -8.02 -4.30 18.50
C MET A 185 -7.51 -5.62 19.03
N GLU A 186 -7.43 -6.62 18.17
CA GLU A 186 -6.81 -7.88 18.51
C GLU A 186 -5.27 -7.75 18.52
N PRO A 187 -4.58 -8.33 19.53
CA PRO A 187 -3.13 -8.34 19.55
C PRO A 187 -2.57 -9.24 18.45
N ILE A 188 -1.56 -8.75 17.73
CA ILE A 188 -0.83 -9.55 16.74
C ILE A 188 0.48 -10.01 17.35
N ARG A 189 0.75 -11.30 17.27
CA ARG A 189 2.04 -11.87 17.68
C ARG A 189 3.06 -11.67 16.57
N VAL A 190 4.18 -11.08 16.91
CA VAL A 190 5.33 -10.90 16.04
C VAL A 190 6.60 -11.28 16.79
N ASP A 191 7.63 -11.65 16.07
CA ASP A 191 8.97 -11.91 16.59
C ASP A 191 9.95 -10.83 16.07
N PRO A 192 10.14 -9.73 16.81
CA PRO A 192 11.05 -8.65 16.39
C PRO A 192 12.51 -9.14 16.28
N ASP A 193 12.94 -10.06 17.15
CA ASP A 193 14.31 -10.58 17.10
C ASP A 193 14.53 -11.38 15.81
N ARG A 194 13.53 -12.13 15.37
CA ARG A 194 13.58 -12.82 14.07
C ARG A 194 13.66 -11.81 12.92
N MET A 195 12.89 -10.74 12.96
CA MET A 195 12.92 -9.71 11.92
C MET A 195 14.31 -9.06 11.81
N VAL A 196 14.90 -8.71 12.95
CA VAL A 196 16.27 -8.16 13.01
C VAL A 196 17.30 -9.19 12.50
N ARG A 197 17.18 -10.46 12.88
CA ARG A 197 18.08 -11.52 12.35
C ARG A 197 17.97 -11.65 10.84
N LEU A 198 16.77 -11.63 10.28
CA LEU A 198 16.55 -11.69 8.82
C LEU A 198 17.16 -10.49 8.10
N PHE A 199 17.05 -9.29 8.68
CA PHE A 199 17.74 -8.10 8.19
C PHE A 199 19.27 -8.28 8.19
N LEU A 200 19.84 -8.76 9.30
CA LEU A 200 21.31 -8.95 9.43
C LEU A 200 21.82 -10.02 8.45
N THR A 201 21.07 -11.11 8.26
CA THR A 201 21.37 -12.11 7.23
C THR A 201 21.34 -11.50 5.84
N GLY A 202 20.29 -10.72 5.53
CA GLY A 202 20.20 -10.00 4.27
C GLY A 202 21.38 -9.05 4.04
N LEU A 203 21.86 -8.37 5.08
CA LEU A 203 23.01 -7.47 4.99
C LEU A 203 24.32 -8.23 4.63
N GLN A 204 24.43 -9.50 4.99
CA GLN A 204 25.57 -10.35 4.63
C GLN A 204 25.42 -10.95 3.22
N GLU A 205 24.25 -11.49 2.91
CA GLU A 205 24.02 -12.25 1.69
C GLU A 205 23.71 -11.40 0.46
N LEU A 206 23.06 -10.22 0.68
CA LEU A 206 22.61 -9.33 -0.39
C LEU A 206 23.47 -8.06 -0.52
N ALA A 207 24.62 -7.99 0.19
CA ALA A 207 25.48 -6.81 0.19
C ALA A 207 25.84 -6.34 -1.24
N THR A 208 26.22 -7.26 -2.11
CA THR A 208 26.59 -6.93 -3.51
C THR A 208 25.42 -6.34 -4.30
N ILE A 209 24.20 -6.83 -4.07
CA ILE A 209 22.98 -6.27 -4.70
C ILE A 209 22.74 -4.86 -4.17
N TRP A 210 22.79 -4.69 -2.86
CA TRP A 210 22.51 -3.39 -2.25
C TRP A 210 23.60 -2.34 -2.54
N GLU A 211 24.86 -2.74 -2.73
CA GLU A 211 25.94 -1.85 -3.20
C GLU A 211 25.69 -1.33 -4.62
N GLN A 212 25.04 -2.12 -5.48
CA GLN A 212 24.69 -1.69 -6.83
C GLN A 212 23.46 -0.78 -6.84
N VAL A 213 22.49 -1.01 -5.94
CA VAL A 213 21.18 -0.38 -5.93
C VAL A 213 21.19 0.91 -5.10
N LEU A 214 21.83 0.88 -3.93
CA LEU A 214 21.83 2.00 -2.98
C LEU A 214 22.98 2.95 -3.24
N ARG A 215 22.74 4.23 -3.04
CA ARG A 215 23.83 5.22 -3.01
C ARG A 215 24.84 4.87 -1.91
N PRO A 216 26.15 5.12 -2.12
CA PRO A 216 27.20 4.74 -1.18
C PRO A 216 26.95 5.21 0.26
N GLU A 217 26.44 6.44 0.44
CA GLU A 217 26.14 6.98 1.76
C GLU A 217 24.94 6.29 2.43
N VAL A 218 23.95 5.82 1.64
CA VAL A 218 22.79 5.07 2.15
C VAL A 218 23.23 3.68 2.59
N PHE A 219 24.02 2.99 1.77
CA PHE A 219 24.55 1.67 2.10
C PHE A 219 25.48 1.71 3.32
N SER A 220 26.33 2.73 3.44
CA SER A 220 27.19 2.93 4.61
C SER A 220 26.37 3.11 5.89
N GLN A 221 25.30 3.92 5.86
CA GLN A 221 24.39 4.07 7.00
C GLN A 221 23.69 2.75 7.34
N LEU A 222 23.28 1.98 6.33
CA LEU A 222 22.67 0.67 6.52
C LEU A 222 23.60 -0.31 7.26
N ARG A 223 24.89 -0.33 6.89
CA ARG A 223 25.89 -1.18 7.54
C ARG A 223 26.12 -0.81 9.02
N LEU A 224 26.00 0.47 9.38
CA LEU A 224 26.12 0.92 10.75
C LEU A 224 25.03 0.35 11.67
N LEU A 225 23.86 0.05 11.15
CA LEU A 225 22.78 -0.57 11.93
C LEU A 225 23.15 -1.98 12.45
N ALA A 226 24.08 -2.67 11.78
CA ALA A 226 24.54 -3.99 12.22
C ALA A 226 25.54 -3.95 13.38
N VAL A 227 26.05 -2.78 13.74
CA VAL A 227 27.03 -2.61 14.83
C VAL A 227 26.34 -2.60 16.20
N ASP A 228 25.09 -2.14 16.24
CA ASP A 228 24.32 -2.05 17.47
C ASP A 228 23.83 -3.43 17.93
N PRO A 229 23.80 -3.69 19.25
CA PRO A 229 23.20 -4.92 19.75
C PRO A 229 21.70 -4.95 19.42
N PRO A 230 21.10 -6.13 19.23
CA PRO A 230 19.67 -6.26 18.83
C PRO A 230 18.69 -5.45 19.68
N ALA A 231 18.95 -5.36 20.99
CA ALA A 231 18.10 -4.58 21.91
C ALA A 231 18.13 -3.06 21.65
N ALA A 232 19.22 -2.55 21.06
CA ALA A 232 19.39 -1.15 20.69
C ALA A 232 19.06 -0.88 19.22
N PHE A 233 18.71 -1.91 18.46
CA PHE A 233 18.43 -1.78 17.03
C PHE A 233 17.31 -0.77 16.76
N ARG A 234 17.62 0.20 15.91
CA ARG A 234 16.67 1.23 15.48
C ARG A 234 16.90 1.53 14.01
N PHE A 235 15.88 1.35 13.19
CA PHE A 235 15.95 1.66 11.77
C PHE A 235 15.35 3.03 11.49
N PRO A 236 16.15 4.07 11.19
CA PRO A 236 15.65 5.44 11.02
C PRO A 236 14.68 5.58 9.85
N ALA A 237 13.59 6.32 10.04
CA ALA A 237 12.60 6.56 8.99
C ALA A 237 13.22 7.28 7.77
N VAL A 238 14.15 8.21 7.99
CA VAL A 238 14.82 8.92 6.90
C VAL A 238 15.68 7.97 6.05
N LEU A 239 16.37 7.02 6.70
CA LEU A 239 17.14 6.00 5.97
C LEU A 239 16.21 5.12 5.14
N TRP A 240 15.07 4.71 5.71
CA TRP A 240 14.06 3.93 4.99
C TRP A 240 13.54 4.64 3.74
N ILE A 241 13.19 5.92 3.84
CA ILE A 241 12.73 6.72 2.70
C ILE A 241 13.80 6.79 1.60
N ARG A 242 15.07 6.97 1.97
CA ARG A 242 16.18 6.99 1.01
C ARG A 242 16.35 5.65 0.30
N ILE A 243 16.21 4.53 1.03
CA ILE A 243 16.25 3.19 0.46
C ILE A 243 15.10 3.00 -0.54
N LEU A 244 13.87 3.35 -0.18
CA LEU A 244 12.73 3.24 -1.10
C LEU A 244 12.94 4.07 -2.37
N HIS A 245 13.49 5.27 -2.24
CA HIS A 245 13.83 6.10 -3.40
C HIS A 245 14.89 5.44 -4.30
N ASP A 246 15.98 4.92 -3.71
CA ASP A 246 17.05 4.27 -4.48
C ASP A 246 16.52 3.00 -5.17
N PHE A 247 15.66 2.22 -4.52
CA PHE A 247 14.97 1.07 -5.12
C PHE A 247 14.04 1.46 -6.26
N ALA A 248 13.29 2.55 -6.14
CA ALA A 248 12.43 3.05 -7.21
C ALA A 248 13.28 3.46 -8.44
N VAL A 249 14.42 4.15 -8.22
CA VAL A 249 15.36 4.51 -9.29
C VAL A 249 15.97 3.27 -9.94
N ALA A 250 16.38 2.27 -9.14
CA ALA A 250 16.95 1.02 -9.66
C ALA A 250 15.92 0.22 -10.47
N PHE A 251 14.65 0.21 -10.02
CA PHE A 251 13.52 -0.41 -10.71
C PHE A 251 13.29 0.26 -12.09
N HIS A 252 13.25 1.58 -12.12
CA HIS A 252 13.09 2.36 -13.33
C HIS A 252 14.25 2.14 -14.32
N ARG A 253 15.49 2.22 -13.84
CA ARG A 253 16.68 2.06 -14.66
C ARG A 253 16.98 0.61 -15.05
N ARG A 254 16.22 -0.36 -14.51
CA ARG A 254 16.46 -1.81 -14.71
C ARG A 254 17.92 -2.19 -14.42
N MET A 255 18.44 -1.67 -13.30
CA MET A 255 19.83 -1.89 -12.90
C MET A 255 20.13 -3.37 -12.62
N ILE A 256 19.13 -4.09 -12.11
CA ILE A 256 19.08 -5.55 -11.99
C ILE A 256 17.69 -6.03 -12.39
N ASP A 257 17.50 -7.34 -12.50
CA ASP A 257 16.18 -7.92 -12.71
C ASP A 257 15.17 -7.42 -11.65
N ARG A 258 13.98 -7.02 -12.09
CA ARG A 258 12.98 -6.38 -11.22
C ARG A 258 12.47 -7.31 -10.11
N GLU A 259 12.32 -8.59 -10.40
CA GLU A 259 11.89 -9.55 -9.39
C GLU A 259 12.97 -9.73 -8.32
N HIS A 260 14.22 -9.90 -8.73
CA HIS A 260 15.35 -9.98 -7.80
C HIS A 260 15.53 -8.69 -6.98
N LEU A 261 15.34 -7.52 -7.60
CA LEU A 261 15.35 -6.23 -6.91
C LEU A 261 14.32 -6.22 -5.77
N LEU A 262 13.07 -6.53 -6.08
CA LEU A 262 11.98 -6.51 -5.10
C LEU A 262 12.14 -7.58 -4.01
N GLN A 263 12.63 -8.77 -4.36
CA GLN A 263 12.97 -9.80 -3.38
C GLN A 263 14.03 -9.31 -2.39
N SER A 264 15.04 -8.58 -2.87
CA SER A 264 16.10 -8.03 -2.02
C SER A 264 15.61 -6.94 -1.05
N LEU A 265 14.43 -6.34 -1.29
CA LEU A 265 13.83 -5.36 -0.39
C LEU A 265 13.28 -6.00 0.91
N THR A 266 12.92 -7.29 0.88
CA THR A 266 12.25 -7.95 2.01
C THR A 266 13.03 -7.86 3.33
N PRO A 267 14.35 -8.19 3.42
CA PRO A 267 15.06 -8.06 4.68
C PRO A 267 15.16 -6.61 5.18
N LEU A 268 15.27 -5.64 4.27
CA LEU A 268 15.27 -4.21 4.62
C LEU A 268 13.93 -3.78 5.22
N TYR A 269 12.83 -4.25 4.62
CA TYR A 269 11.48 -4.02 5.12
C TYR A 269 11.28 -4.63 6.52
N LEU A 270 11.70 -5.87 6.74
CA LEU A 270 11.61 -6.52 8.05
C LEU A 270 12.43 -5.77 9.11
N GLY A 271 13.63 -5.32 8.77
CA GLY A 271 14.44 -4.50 9.68
C GLY A 271 13.78 -3.15 10.01
N ARG A 272 12.94 -2.62 9.12
CA ARG A 272 12.23 -1.34 9.34
C ARG A 272 10.98 -1.50 10.22
N LEU A 273 10.33 -2.66 10.25
CA LEU A 273 9.14 -2.94 11.10
C LEU A 273 9.48 -3.01 12.57
#